data_c3b36ab87acdc94f912fb4340c618e05
#
_entry.id   c3b36ab87acdc94f912fb4340c618e05
#
_cell.length_a   1.000
_cell.length_b   1.000
_cell.length_c   1.000
_cell.angle_alpha   90.00
_cell.angle_beta   90.00
_cell.angle_gamma   90.00
#
_symmetry.space_group_name_H-M   'P 1'
#
loop_
_entity.id
_entity.type
_entity.pdbx_description
1 polymer ?
#
loop_
_entity_poly.entity_id
_entity_poly.type
_entity_poly.pdbx_seq_one_letter_code
_entity_poly.pdbx_strand_id
1 'polypeptide(L)'
;MAAAEFLVLLKRECETCRMVGPVLAGLKARARLTLWSQDDPAFPEQTGGALDDRSLEQSWKHKVEIVPTLIRLEGGREVARTEGWNRADWARLTGIENIGKDLPPSRPGCGSITMDPGMPERLALKFGDLKLASRPIEVGEMDDPHEVAYDRGWSDGLPVIPPTDLRIARMLAGTTRKPDEVIGLIPPNLAECTIEKVAVNAVMAGCRPEYFPVVLAAIEAALKPEFSMHGLLATLWFSGPVVIVNGPVTKRIGMNWAGNALGQGNRANATIGRALQLVIRNVGGGRPQEIDRSILGNPGKYTFCFAEDEADPDWVPLNVARGHARGTSTVTLFHGDGVHGVCDQRSRDPESLSRSLALTLWSVCHPKLAQWSHAILVLSPDHYDIYKQAGWGRGEIEAGLWQALKRPGRDLVRGASGVAEGIDPSHANELVDKFHPGGLLVVRAGASGGLFSAVIGGWTAQRRNSEVQVVSQEIGT
;
A
#
# COMPACT_ATOMS: atom_id res chain seq x y z
N MET A 1 -41.61 35.64 -5.49
CA MET A 1 -40.38 34.89 -5.87
C MET A 1 -39.22 35.52 -5.13
N ALA A 2 -38.45 34.75 -4.37
CA ALA A 2 -37.24 35.26 -3.72
C ALA A 2 -36.28 35.75 -4.83
N ALA A 3 -35.69 36.94 -4.63
CA ALA A 3 -34.73 37.48 -5.60
C ALA A 3 -33.55 36.52 -5.74
N ALA A 4 -33.12 36.26 -6.99
CA ALA A 4 -31.97 35.43 -7.26
C ALA A 4 -30.74 36.08 -6.61
N GLU A 5 -30.00 35.29 -5.88
CA GLU A 5 -28.75 35.68 -5.20
C GLU A 5 -27.54 35.01 -5.87
N PHE A 6 -26.52 35.78 -6.07
CA PHE A 6 -25.30 35.28 -6.72
C PHE A 6 -24.12 35.39 -5.78
N LEU A 7 -23.29 34.38 -5.86
CA LEU A 7 -21.98 34.30 -5.18
C LEU A 7 -20.89 34.13 -6.21
N VAL A 8 -19.80 34.90 -6.11
CA VAL A 8 -18.63 34.73 -6.97
C VAL A 8 -17.37 34.60 -6.12
N LEU A 9 -16.60 33.56 -6.40
CA LEU A 9 -15.28 33.35 -5.83
C LEU A 9 -14.22 33.65 -6.92
N LEU A 10 -13.22 34.42 -6.54
CA LEU A 10 -12.24 34.99 -7.47
C LEU A 10 -10.90 35.23 -6.78
N LYS A 11 -9.87 35.53 -7.57
CA LYS A 11 -8.56 35.97 -7.10
C LYS A 11 -7.97 37.03 -8.03
N ARG A 12 -7.20 37.98 -7.49
CA ARG A 12 -6.56 39.06 -8.24
C ARG A 12 -5.54 38.51 -9.26
N GLU A 13 -4.79 37.49 -8.90
CA GLU A 13 -3.79 36.87 -9.77
C GLU A 13 -4.35 36.12 -10.99
N CYS A 14 -5.66 35.94 -11.06
CA CYS A 14 -6.34 35.28 -12.18
C CYS A 14 -6.71 36.31 -13.26
N GLU A 15 -6.16 36.16 -14.48
CA GLU A 15 -6.46 37.05 -15.61
C GLU A 15 -7.95 37.04 -15.98
N THR A 16 -8.61 35.88 -15.96
CA THR A 16 -10.03 35.78 -16.23
C THR A 16 -10.86 36.48 -15.17
N CYS A 17 -10.46 36.43 -13.89
CA CYS A 17 -11.09 37.18 -12.81
C CYS A 17 -10.98 38.71 -13.04
N ARG A 18 -9.80 39.18 -13.47
CA ARG A 18 -9.60 40.61 -13.80
C ARG A 18 -10.47 41.04 -14.98
N MET A 19 -10.54 40.21 -16.01
CA MET A 19 -11.32 40.47 -17.22
C MET A 19 -12.81 40.62 -16.92
N VAL A 20 -13.39 39.85 -16.01
CA VAL A 20 -14.83 39.90 -15.66
C VAL A 20 -15.19 40.99 -14.64
N GLY A 21 -14.23 41.73 -14.11
CA GLY A 21 -14.46 42.81 -13.14
C GLY A 21 -15.58 43.79 -13.52
N PRO A 22 -15.58 44.37 -14.76
CA PRO A 22 -16.66 45.23 -15.23
C PRO A 22 -18.05 44.53 -15.29
N VAL A 23 -18.05 43.23 -15.62
CA VAL A 23 -19.28 42.41 -15.65
C VAL A 23 -19.83 42.23 -14.24
N LEU A 24 -18.95 42.00 -13.26
CA LEU A 24 -19.35 41.87 -11.85
C LEU A 24 -19.94 43.18 -11.29
N ALA A 25 -19.39 44.35 -11.67
CA ALA A 25 -19.95 45.64 -11.31
C ALA A 25 -21.36 45.82 -11.89
N GLY A 26 -21.55 45.46 -13.17
CA GLY A 26 -22.89 45.48 -13.81
C GLY A 26 -23.89 44.51 -13.19
N LEU A 27 -23.45 43.34 -12.75
CA LEU A 27 -24.28 42.36 -12.06
C LEU A 27 -24.64 42.82 -10.65
N LYS A 28 -23.69 43.40 -9.90
CA LYS A 28 -23.93 43.97 -8.55
C LYS A 28 -24.98 45.08 -8.53
N ALA A 29 -25.07 45.86 -9.62
CA ALA A 29 -26.06 46.91 -9.77
C ALA A 29 -27.49 46.39 -10.03
N ARG A 30 -27.65 45.13 -10.43
CA ARG A 30 -28.93 44.54 -10.89
C ARG A 30 -29.43 43.38 -10.02
N ALA A 31 -28.55 42.79 -9.24
CA ALA A 31 -28.89 41.61 -8.45
C ALA A 31 -28.12 41.62 -7.12
N ARG A 32 -28.59 40.79 -6.17
CA ARG A 32 -27.84 40.55 -4.95
C ARG A 32 -26.63 39.71 -5.25
N LEU A 33 -25.43 40.34 -5.18
CA LEU A 33 -24.16 39.72 -5.51
C LEU A 33 -23.22 39.78 -4.31
N THR A 34 -22.73 38.64 -3.89
CA THR A 34 -21.66 38.49 -2.88
C THR A 34 -20.38 38.07 -3.58
N LEU A 35 -19.29 38.79 -3.33
CA LEU A 35 -17.95 38.49 -3.91
C LEU A 35 -17.03 38.09 -2.79
N TRP A 36 -16.23 37.03 -3.02
CA TRP A 36 -15.19 36.57 -2.12
C TRP A 36 -13.85 36.49 -2.88
N SER A 37 -12.82 37.10 -2.31
CA SER A 37 -11.46 37.05 -2.91
C SER A 37 -10.54 36.17 -2.09
N GLN A 38 -9.86 35.25 -2.77
CA GLN A 38 -8.94 34.28 -2.17
C GLN A 38 -7.57 34.87 -1.82
N ASP A 39 -7.20 36.02 -2.42
CA ASP A 39 -5.87 36.63 -2.29
C ASP A 39 -5.92 38.10 -1.85
N ASP A 40 -6.79 38.92 -2.42
CA ASP A 40 -6.86 40.34 -2.16
C ASP A 40 -8.32 40.84 -2.03
N PRO A 41 -8.76 41.18 -0.81
CA PRO A 41 -10.10 41.74 -0.59
C PRO A 41 -10.39 43.09 -1.26
N ALA A 42 -9.35 43.85 -1.65
CA ALA A 42 -9.54 45.10 -2.40
C ALA A 42 -9.93 44.87 -3.87
N PHE A 43 -9.82 43.64 -4.33
CA PHE A 43 -10.15 43.21 -5.70
C PHE A 43 -11.57 42.57 -5.77
N PRO A 44 -12.38 42.84 -6.83
CA PRO A 44 -12.10 43.73 -7.97
C PRO A 44 -12.49 45.19 -7.65
N GLU A 45 -11.66 46.13 -8.09
CA GLU A 45 -11.81 47.55 -7.82
C GLU A 45 -13.14 48.11 -8.36
N GLN A 46 -13.61 47.58 -9.50
CA GLN A 46 -14.87 48.00 -10.15
C GLN A 46 -16.09 47.75 -9.28
N THR A 47 -16.01 46.89 -8.28
CA THR A 47 -17.10 46.59 -7.34
C THR A 47 -16.87 47.19 -5.96
N GLY A 48 -15.78 47.89 -5.75
CA GLY A 48 -15.35 48.36 -4.43
C GLY A 48 -14.74 47.25 -3.54
N GLY A 49 -14.22 46.22 -4.16
CA GLY A 49 -13.63 45.07 -3.49
C GLY A 49 -14.60 43.91 -3.28
N ALA A 50 -14.11 42.90 -2.57
CA ALA A 50 -14.80 41.66 -2.19
C ALA A 50 -14.64 41.39 -0.69
N LEU A 51 -15.38 40.44 -0.16
CA LEU A 51 -15.15 39.90 1.17
C LEU A 51 -13.84 39.06 1.21
N ASP A 52 -13.24 39.00 2.37
CA ASP A 52 -11.96 38.29 2.57
C ASP A 52 -12.14 36.78 2.69
N ASP A 53 -11.64 36.02 1.72
CA ASP A 53 -11.57 34.57 1.75
C ASP A 53 -10.12 34.07 1.70
N ARG A 54 -9.14 34.84 2.20
CA ARG A 54 -7.74 34.39 2.31
C ARG A 54 -7.58 33.16 3.21
N SER A 55 -8.55 32.92 4.10
CA SER A 55 -8.67 31.69 4.86
C SER A 55 -9.11 30.48 4.02
N LEU A 56 -9.65 30.72 2.84
CA LEU A 56 -10.25 29.77 1.90
C LEU A 56 -11.47 29.00 2.45
N GLU A 57 -12.11 29.52 3.50
CA GLU A 57 -13.26 28.86 4.13
C GLU A 57 -14.47 28.78 3.19
N GLN A 58 -14.79 29.90 2.49
CA GLN A 58 -15.91 29.92 1.56
C GLN A 58 -15.60 29.13 0.30
N SER A 59 -14.36 29.23 -0.21
CA SER A 59 -13.90 28.42 -1.33
C SER A 59 -13.96 26.94 -1.03
N TRP A 60 -13.58 26.50 0.18
CA TRP A 60 -13.72 25.13 0.64
C TRP A 60 -15.17 24.68 0.76
N LYS A 61 -16.00 25.49 1.42
CA LYS A 61 -17.43 25.20 1.62
C LYS A 61 -18.16 24.97 0.29
N HIS A 62 -17.83 25.77 -0.72
CA HIS A 62 -18.44 25.69 -2.05
C HIS A 62 -17.66 24.80 -3.02
N LYS A 63 -16.62 24.09 -2.57
CA LYS A 63 -15.78 23.16 -3.38
C LYS A 63 -15.29 23.82 -4.67
N VAL A 64 -14.68 25.00 -4.55
CA VAL A 64 -14.22 25.79 -5.69
C VAL A 64 -12.83 25.31 -6.12
N GLU A 65 -12.74 24.75 -7.32
CA GLU A 65 -11.49 24.28 -7.92
C GLU A 65 -10.95 25.25 -8.99
N ILE A 66 -11.84 26.04 -9.59
CA ILE A 66 -11.52 27.01 -10.65
C ILE A 66 -12.08 28.38 -10.26
N VAL A 67 -11.37 29.46 -10.59
CA VAL A 67 -11.84 30.83 -10.43
C VAL A 67 -11.76 31.59 -11.76
N PRO A 68 -12.69 32.52 -12.05
CA PRO A 68 -13.89 32.84 -11.28
C PRO A 68 -14.91 31.70 -11.31
N THR A 69 -15.58 31.44 -10.20
CA THR A 69 -16.76 30.58 -10.14
C THR A 69 -17.96 31.42 -9.77
N LEU A 70 -18.97 31.46 -10.65
CA LEU A 70 -20.26 32.11 -10.41
C LEU A 70 -21.28 31.05 -9.96
N ILE A 71 -21.86 31.23 -8.80
CA ILE A 71 -22.86 30.36 -8.18
C ILE A 71 -24.18 31.11 -8.05
N ARG A 72 -25.27 30.50 -8.49
CA ARG A 72 -26.65 30.99 -8.24
C ARG A 72 -27.21 30.29 -7.02
N LEU A 73 -27.73 31.10 -6.08
CA LEU A 73 -28.36 30.62 -4.85
C LEU A 73 -29.85 30.93 -4.89
N GLU A 74 -30.67 30.00 -4.40
CA GLU A 74 -32.10 30.18 -4.12
C GLU A 74 -32.38 29.72 -2.68
N GLY A 75 -32.86 30.65 -1.85
CA GLY A 75 -33.03 30.35 -0.43
C GLY A 75 -31.76 29.92 0.30
N GLY A 76 -30.60 30.44 -0.11
CA GLY A 76 -29.29 30.09 0.44
C GLY A 76 -28.71 28.75 -0.04
N ARG A 77 -29.37 28.01 -0.93
CA ARG A 77 -28.93 26.78 -1.53
C ARG A 77 -28.40 26.98 -2.95
N GLU A 78 -27.33 26.37 -3.28
CA GLU A 78 -26.79 26.37 -4.64
C GLU A 78 -27.74 25.60 -5.57
N VAL A 79 -28.14 26.23 -6.67
CA VAL A 79 -29.00 25.62 -7.69
C VAL A 79 -28.30 25.48 -9.03
N ALA A 80 -27.27 26.31 -9.31
CA ALA A 80 -26.45 26.19 -10.50
C ALA A 80 -25.13 26.95 -10.34
N ARG A 81 -24.09 26.52 -11.09
CA ARG A 81 -22.79 27.21 -11.17
C ARG A 81 -22.25 27.23 -12.60
N THR A 82 -21.27 28.09 -12.81
CA THR A 82 -20.38 28.06 -13.97
C THR A 82 -18.98 28.50 -13.54
N GLU A 83 -17.96 27.93 -14.21
CA GLU A 83 -16.54 28.15 -13.90
C GLU A 83 -15.84 28.84 -15.07
N GLY A 84 -14.92 29.73 -14.76
CA GLY A 84 -14.29 30.59 -15.76
C GLY A 84 -15.28 31.60 -16.34
N TRP A 85 -15.02 32.03 -17.55
CA TRP A 85 -15.89 32.91 -18.30
C TRP A 85 -16.43 32.23 -19.56
N ASN A 86 -17.74 32.05 -19.62
CA ASN A 86 -18.47 31.70 -20.83
C ASN A 86 -19.73 32.57 -20.88
N ARG A 87 -19.82 33.44 -21.88
CA ARG A 87 -20.94 34.43 -21.98
C ARG A 87 -22.28 33.77 -21.97
N ALA A 88 -22.50 32.68 -22.69
CA ALA A 88 -23.77 31.98 -22.80
C ALA A 88 -24.17 31.40 -21.42
N ASP A 89 -23.24 30.79 -20.71
CA ASP A 89 -23.51 30.22 -19.39
C ASP A 89 -23.77 31.29 -18.34
N TRP A 90 -22.98 32.37 -18.35
CA TRP A 90 -23.24 33.52 -17.47
C TRP A 90 -24.57 34.20 -17.77
N ALA A 91 -24.94 34.37 -19.04
CA ALA A 91 -26.26 34.92 -19.44
C ALA A 91 -27.42 34.03 -18.96
N ARG A 92 -27.30 32.71 -19.17
CA ARG A 92 -28.29 31.73 -18.71
C ARG A 92 -28.43 31.74 -17.18
N LEU A 93 -27.32 31.79 -16.44
CA LEU A 93 -27.32 31.75 -14.98
C LEU A 93 -27.90 33.00 -14.38
N THR A 94 -27.54 34.18 -14.91
CA THR A 94 -27.93 35.48 -14.40
C THR A 94 -29.28 36.01 -14.96
N GLY A 95 -29.74 35.46 -16.09
CA GLY A 95 -30.89 35.94 -16.82
C GLY A 95 -30.62 37.29 -17.53
N ILE A 96 -29.37 37.73 -17.66
CA ILE A 96 -28.98 38.98 -18.29
C ILE A 96 -28.56 38.72 -19.72
N GLU A 97 -29.35 39.08 -20.68
CA GLU A 97 -28.99 39.07 -22.09
C GLU A 97 -27.83 40.03 -22.36
N ASN A 98 -26.93 39.63 -23.25
CA ASN A 98 -25.73 40.40 -23.65
C ASN A 98 -24.76 40.76 -22.49
N ILE A 99 -24.74 39.95 -21.43
CA ILE A 99 -23.76 40.15 -20.37
C ILE A 99 -22.32 40.05 -20.94
N GLY A 100 -21.45 41.01 -20.61
CA GLY A 100 -20.07 41.01 -21.08
C GLY A 100 -19.94 41.04 -22.61
N LYS A 101 -20.79 41.76 -23.35
CA LYS A 101 -20.79 41.82 -24.84
C LYS A 101 -19.46 42.20 -25.43
N ASP A 102 -18.67 43.02 -24.69
CA ASP A 102 -17.37 43.54 -25.14
C ASP A 102 -16.19 42.61 -24.76
N LEU A 103 -16.48 41.50 -24.10
CA LEU A 103 -15.48 40.45 -23.76
C LEU A 103 -15.47 39.33 -24.79
N PRO A 104 -14.40 38.53 -24.87
CA PRO A 104 -14.37 37.30 -25.64
C PRO A 104 -15.60 36.42 -25.32
N PRO A 105 -16.07 35.56 -26.23
CA PRO A 105 -17.22 34.67 -25.97
C PRO A 105 -16.96 33.69 -24.81
N SER A 106 -15.72 33.27 -24.64
CA SER A 106 -15.29 32.43 -23.51
C SER A 106 -13.81 32.61 -23.18
N ARG A 107 -13.45 32.34 -21.95
CA ARG A 107 -12.08 32.23 -21.45
C ARG A 107 -12.05 31.26 -20.28
N PRO A 108 -11.14 30.24 -20.28
CA PRO A 108 -11.02 29.32 -19.16
C PRO A 108 -10.65 30.08 -17.88
N GLY A 109 -11.09 29.56 -16.74
CA GLY A 109 -10.66 30.06 -15.44
C GLY A 109 -9.23 29.65 -15.09
N CYS A 110 -8.76 30.13 -13.96
CA CYS A 110 -7.48 29.72 -13.35
C CYS A 110 -7.76 28.76 -12.21
N GLY A 111 -6.79 27.91 -11.85
CA GLY A 111 -6.89 27.09 -10.65
C GLY A 111 -7.15 27.94 -9.40
N SER A 112 -8.06 27.49 -8.55
CA SER A 112 -8.29 28.07 -7.22
C SER A 112 -7.08 27.82 -6.31
N ILE A 113 -6.82 28.70 -5.34
CA ILE A 113 -5.80 28.49 -4.30
C ILE A 113 -6.11 27.25 -3.46
N THR A 114 -7.38 26.81 -3.39
CA THR A 114 -7.77 25.56 -2.74
C THR A 114 -7.10 24.33 -3.35
N MET A 115 -6.65 24.41 -4.62
CA MET A 115 -6.01 23.35 -5.37
C MET A 115 -4.48 23.43 -5.36
N ASP A 116 -3.89 24.43 -4.71
CA ASP A 116 -2.45 24.54 -4.58
C ASP A 116 -1.87 23.34 -3.81
N PRO A 117 -0.64 22.92 -4.10
CA PRO A 117 -0.02 21.77 -3.46
C PRO A 117 -0.07 21.80 -1.93
N GLY A 118 -0.72 20.84 -1.31
CA GLY A 118 -0.90 20.73 0.14
C GLY A 118 -2.06 21.53 0.72
N MET A 119 -2.73 22.34 -0.08
CA MET A 119 -3.88 23.13 0.39
C MET A 119 -5.16 22.28 0.63
N PRO A 120 -5.51 21.32 -0.25
CA PRO A 120 -6.65 20.44 0.00
C PRO A 120 -6.59 19.76 1.37
N GLU A 121 -5.44 19.24 1.74
CA GLU A 121 -5.24 18.54 3.02
C GLU A 121 -5.31 19.51 4.21
N ARG A 122 -4.73 20.72 4.07
CA ARG A 122 -4.82 21.76 5.11
C ARG A 122 -6.26 22.19 5.36
N LEU A 123 -7.04 22.34 4.29
CA LEU A 123 -8.43 22.75 4.38
C LEU A 123 -9.31 21.62 4.95
N ALA A 124 -9.04 20.37 4.59
CA ALA A 124 -9.69 19.21 5.18
C ALA A 124 -9.46 19.10 6.69
N LEU A 125 -8.24 19.36 7.16
CA LEU A 125 -7.92 19.40 8.59
C LEU A 125 -8.56 20.59 9.30
N LYS A 126 -8.63 21.76 8.65
CA LYS A 126 -9.11 23.00 9.27
C LYS A 126 -10.63 23.12 9.26
N PHE A 127 -11.28 22.81 8.17
CA PHE A 127 -12.70 23.03 7.93
C PHE A 127 -13.51 21.75 7.69
N GLY A 128 -12.82 20.62 7.41
CA GLY A 128 -13.46 19.33 7.21
C GLY A 128 -13.71 18.57 8.50
N ASP A 129 -14.26 17.37 8.34
CA ASP A 129 -14.54 16.43 9.45
C ASP A 129 -13.32 15.58 9.84
N LEU A 130 -12.18 15.79 9.16
CA LEU A 130 -10.95 15.04 9.45
C LEU A 130 -10.36 15.52 10.78
N LYS A 131 -10.47 14.68 11.81
CA LYS A 131 -9.86 14.89 13.13
C LYS A 131 -8.80 13.84 13.35
N LEU A 132 -7.58 14.27 13.63
CA LEU A 132 -6.48 13.40 14.04
C LEU A 132 -6.47 13.29 15.56
N ALA A 133 -6.37 12.06 16.06
CA ALA A 133 -6.33 11.75 17.49
C ALA A 133 -4.89 11.59 18.03
N SER A 134 -3.92 11.42 17.14
CA SER A 134 -2.51 11.27 17.51
C SER A 134 -1.98 12.55 18.16
N ARG A 135 -1.29 12.40 19.28
CA ARG A 135 -0.69 13.54 19.97
C ARG A 135 0.44 14.15 19.14
N PRO A 136 0.37 15.45 18.78
CA PRO A 136 1.47 16.12 18.11
C PRO A 136 2.70 16.20 19.03
N ILE A 137 3.88 16.07 18.41
CA ILE A 137 5.16 16.25 19.07
C ILE A 137 5.85 17.43 18.39
N GLU A 138 6.20 18.42 19.18
CA GLU A 138 7.00 19.54 18.69
C GLU A 138 8.45 19.09 18.56
N VAL A 139 9.03 19.40 17.41
CA VAL A 139 10.46 19.22 17.10
C VAL A 139 11.03 20.61 16.97
N GLY A 140 12.12 20.89 17.70
CA GLY A 140 12.78 22.19 17.66
C GLY A 140 13.29 22.52 16.24
N GLU A 141 13.37 23.80 15.91
CA GLU A 141 13.79 24.23 14.57
C GLU A 141 15.20 23.74 14.19
N MET A 142 16.06 23.55 15.19
CA MET A 142 17.43 23.06 15.01
C MET A 142 17.57 21.54 15.21
N ASP A 143 16.51 20.84 15.57
CA ASP A 143 16.53 19.39 15.76
C ASP A 143 16.35 18.66 14.43
N ASP A 144 17.09 17.56 14.24
CA ASP A 144 16.86 16.65 13.12
C ASP A 144 15.67 15.73 13.43
N PRO A 145 14.57 15.80 12.65
CA PRO A 145 13.42 14.93 12.86
C PRO A 145 13.73 13.43 12.78
N HIS A 146 14.80 13.03 12.09
CA HIS A 146 15.22 11.63 12.03
C HIS A 146 15.82 11.17 13.34
N GLU A 147 16.70 11.98 13.93
CA GLU A 147 17.32 11.70 15.21
C GLU A 147 16.25 11.68 16.31
N VAL A 148 15.32 12.64 16.32
CA VAL A 148 14.20 12.67 17.25
C VAL A 148 13.35 11.38 17.15
N ALA A 149 13.08 10.89 15.94
CA ALA A 149 12.32 9.66 15.76
C ALA A 149 13.12 8.42 16.21
N TYR A 150 14.42 8.41 15.98
CA TYR A 150 15.30 7.32 16.40
C TYR A 150 15.41 7.26 17.93
N ASP A 151 15.72 8.38 18.59
CA ASP A 151 15.87 8.47 20.05
C ASP A 151 14.59 8.11 20.80
N ARG A 152 13.43 8.37 20.20
CA ARG A 152 12.13 7.95 20.74
C ARG A 152 11.79 6.48 20.44
N GLY A 153 12.65 5.76 19.74
CA GLY A 153 12.48 4.36 19.40
C GLY A 153 11.38 4.09 18.36
N TRP A 154 11.00 5.10 17.56
CA TRP A 154 9.98 4.94 16.50
C TRP A 154 10.56 4.43 15.18
N SER A 155 11.87 4.58 14.97
CA SER A 155 12.57 4.06 13.81
C SER A 155 12.95 2.59 13.98
N ASP A 156 13.01 1.89 12.86
CA ASP A 156 13.58 0.55 12.71
C ASP A 156 15.11 0.56 12.50
N GLY A 157 15.76 1.70 12.69
CA GLY A 157 17.18 1.94 12.45
C GLY A 157 17.46 2.65 11.13
N LEU A 158 16.46 2.76 10.24
CA LEU A 158 16.54 3.52 8.99
C LEU A 158 15.82 4.87 9.16
N PRO A 159 16.22 5.92 8.42
CA PRO A 159 15.51 7.19 8.42
C PRO A 159 14.04 7.01 8.13
N VAL A 160 13.19 7.78 8.81
CA VAL A 160 11.74 7.79 8.61
C VAL A 160 11.28 9.14 8.06
N ILE A 161 10.21 9.13 7.30
CA ILE A 161 9.57 10.37 6.86
C ILE A 161 8.77 10.93 8.04
N PRO A 162 9.00 12.19 8.47
CA PRO A 162 8.25 12.78 9.57
C PRO A 162 6.75 12.79 9.29
N PRO A 163 5.91 12.16 10.16
CA PRO A 163 4.47 12.05 9.95
C PRO A 163 3.76 13.33 10.41
N THR A 164 3.89 14.41 9.64
CA THR A 164 3.15 15.65 9.88
C THR A 164 1.67 15.46 9.60
N ASP A 165 0.81 16.27 10.24
CA ASP A 165 -0.64 16.23 10.04
C ASP A 165 -1.03 16.27 8.57
N LEU A 166 -0.35 17.11 7.78
CA LEU A 166 -0.56 17.22 6.34
C LEU A 166 -0.26 15.92 5.59
N ARG A 167 0.81 15.22 5.96
CA ARG A 167 1.19 13.94 5.34
C ARG A 167 0.25 12.82 5.76
N ILE A 168 -0.21 12.85 7.03
CA ILE A 168 -1.19 11.89 7.53
C ILE A 168 -2.53 12.11 6.82
N ALA A 169 -3.02 13.35 6.71
CA ALA A 169 -4.24 13.69 5.98
C ALA A 169 -4.18 13.21 4.52
N ARG A 170 -3.03 13.43 3.85
CA ARG A 170 -2.79 12.93 2.49
C ARG A 170 -2.81 11.42 2.41
N MET A 171 -2.19 10.71 3.37
CA MET A 171 -2.20 9.25 3.43
C MET A 171 -3.62 8.70 3.61
N LEU A 172 -4.41 9.32 4.48
CA LEU A 172 -5.80 8.96 4.75
C LEU A 172 -6.72 9.16 3.54
N ALA A 173 -6.38 10.05 2.60
CA ALA A 173 -7.09 10.18 1.34
C ALA A 173 -6.98 8.93 0.43
N GLY A 174 -6.07 7.99 0.72
CA GLY A 174 -5.94 6.71 0.05
C GLY A 174 -6.98 5.65 0.45
N THR A 175 -7.89 5.96 1.36
CA THR A 175 -8.97 5.06 1.81
C THR A 175 -10.26 5.82 2.10
N THR A 176 -11.38 5.11 2.05
CA THR A 176 -12.69 5.64 2.48
C THR A 176 -12.99 5.35 3.96
N ARG A 177 -12.12 4.60 4.63
CA ARG A 177 -12.28 4.23 6.06
C ARG A 177 -12.01 5.42 6.96
N LYS A 178 -12.68 5.46 8.11
CA LYS A 178 -12.53 6.55 9.07
C LYS A 178 -11.20 6.45 9.82
N PRO A 179 -10.55 7.58 10.15
CA PRO A 179 -9.28 7.58 10.88
C PRO A 179 -9.32 6.89 12.23
N ASP A 180 -10.44 7.02 12.96
CA ASP A 180 -10.68 6.45 14.29
C ASP A 180 -11.15 4.99 14.27
N GLU A 181 -11.43 4.42 13.10
CA GLU A 181 -11.82 3.02 12.96
C GLU A 181 -10.69 2.10 13.43
N VAL A 182 -11.00 1.19 14.36
CA VAL A 182 -10.05 0.21 14.89
C VAL A 182 -10.00 -1.00 13.96
N ILE A 183 -8.83 -1.23 13.35
CA ILE A 183 -8.58 -2.38 12.47
C ILE A 183 -8.36 -3.67 13.27
N GLY A 184 -7.90 -3.56 14.50
CA GLY A 184 -7.69 -4.68 15.42
C GLY A 184 -6.66 -4.37 16.52
N LEU A 185 -6.30 -5.42 17.25
CA LEU A 185 -5.32 -5.36 18.34
C LEU A 185 -3.99 -5.93 17.87
N ILE A 186 -2.94 -5.12 17.82
CA ILE A 186 -1.62 -5.56 17.31
C ILE A 186 -0.83 -6.30 18.40
N PRO A 187 -0.48 -7.58 18.18
CA PRO A 187 0.44 -8.30 19.07
C PRO A 187 1.85 -7.66 19.05
N PRO A 188 2.62 -7.85 20.12
CA PRO A 188 2.31 -8.59 21.35
C PRO A 188 1.53 -7.81 22.40
N ASN A 189 1.58 -6.46 22.36
CA ASN A 189 0.97 -5.61 23.40
C ASN A 189 -0.56 -5.57 23.32
N LEU A 190 -1.15 -6.06 22.24
CA LEU A 190 -2.59 -6.01 21.96
C LEU A 190 -3.14 -4.57 22.01
N ALA A 191 -2.33 -3.61 21.59
CA ALA A 191 -2.74 -2.21 21.49
C ALA A 191 -3.70 -2.02 20.33
N GLU A 192 -4.75 -1.23 20.55
CA GLU A 192 -5.68 -0.85 19.50
C GLU A 192 -4.94 -0.12 18.37
N CYS A 193 -5.15 -0.62 17.15
CA CYS A 193 -4.63 -0.03 15.94
C CYS A 193 -5.75 0.62 15.14
N THR A 194 -5.76 1.94 15.09
CA THR A 194 -6.69 2.69 14.26
C THR A 194 -6.13 2.86 12.85
N ILE A 195 -6.99 3.17 11.89
CA ILE A 195 -6.59 3.53 10.52
C ILE A 195 -5.57 4.68 10.54
N GLU A 196 -5.73 5.68 11.43
CA GLU A 196 -4.78 6.76 11.61
C GLU A 196 -3.40 6.26 12.04
N LYS A 197 -3.31 5.34 13.01
CA LYS A 197 -2.03 4.77 13.45
C LYS A 197 -1.32 4.02 12.32
N VAL A 198 -2.09 3.33 11.46
CA VAL A 198 -1.51 2.70 10.26
C VAL A 198 -1.02 3.78 9.30
N ALA A 199 -1.79 4.87 9.07
CA ALA A 199 -1.39 5.97 8.20
C ALA A 199 -0.10 6.66 8.69
N VAL A 200 0.04 6.90 10.00
CA VAL A 200 1.28 7.43 10.60
C VAL A 200 2.48 6.55 10.22
N ASN A 201 2.39 5.24 10.43
CA ASN A 201 3.48 4.31 10.13
C ASN A 201 3.73 4.15 8.63
N ALA A 202 2.68 4.21 7.80
CA ALA A 202 2.80 4.21 6.33
C ALA A 202 3.54 5.46 5.81
N VAL A 203 3.25 6.64 6.39
CA VAL A 203 4.02 7.87 6.12
C VAL A 203 5.47 7.69 6.54
N MET A 204 5.71 7.21 7.76
CA MET A 204 7.08 6.98 8.27
C MET A 204 7.88 6.03 7.38
N ALA A 205 7.23 4.98 6.85
CA ALA A 205 7.83 4.05 5.90
C ALA A 205 8.12 4.68 4.52
N GLY A 206 7.48 5.79 4.17
CA GLY A 206 7.60 6.45 2.88
C GLY A 206 6.58 5.99 1.82
N CYS A 207 5.46 5.40 2.23
CA CYS A 207 4.38 5.01 1.32
C CYS A 207 3.78 6.22 0.59
N ARG A 208 3.14 5.94 -0.55
CA ARG A 208 2.21 6.85 -1.21
C ARG A 208 0.77 6.51 -0.79
N PRO A 209 -0.17 7.46 -0.89
CA PRO A 209 -1.58 7.20 -0.58
C PRO A 209 -2.16 6.00 -1.35
N GLU A 210 -1.77 5.82 -2.60
CA GLU A 210 -2.24 4.72 -3.46
C GLU A 210 -1.83 3.33 -2.96
N TYR A 211 -0.81 3.27 -2.08
CA TYR A 211 -0.35 2.01 -1.47
C TYR A 211 -1.12 1.67 -0.20
N PHE A 212 -1.84 2.64 0.36
CA PHE A 212 -2.45 2.52 1.67
C PHE A 212 -3.46 1.37 1.78
N PRO A 213 -4.34 1.10 0.79
CA PRO A 213 -5.21 -0.07 0.81
C PRO A 213 -4.45 -1.41 0.93
N VAL A 214 -3.27 -1.52 0.28
CA VAL A 214 -2.43 -2.72 0.38
C VAL A 214 -1.82 -2.86 1.77
N VAL A 215 -1.40 -1.76 2.38
CA VAL A 215 -0.89 -1.75 3.76
C VAL A 215 -1.99 -2.18 4.74
N LEU A 216 -3.20 -1.65 4.59
CA LEU A 216 -4.35 -2.04 5.43
C LEU A 216 -4.65 -3.53 5.33
N ALA A 217 -4.72 -4.06 4.10
CA ALA A 217 -4.94 -5.50 3.88
C ALA A 217 -3.80 -6.36 4.46
N ALA A 218 -2.55 -5.89 4.41
CA ALA A 218 -1.42 -6.59 5.03
C ALA A 218 -1.55 -6.63 6.56
N ILE A 219 -1.99 -5.55 7.19
CA ILE A 219 -2.27 -5.52 8.64
C ILE A 219 -3.43 -6.47 8.96
N GLU A 220 -4.53 -6.42 8.23
CA GLU A 220 -5.68 -7.33 8.44
C GLU A 220 -5.28 -8.80 8.30
N ALA A 221 -4.47 -9.12 7.30
CA ALA A 221 -3.92 -10.47 7.14
C ALA A 221 -3.05 -10.88 8.34
N ALA A 222 -2.20 -9.97 8.83
CA ALA A 222 -1.32 -10.21 9.97
C ALA A 222 -2.08 -10.44 11.29
N LEU A 223 -3.29 -9.90 11.39
CA LEU A 223 -4.16 -10.04 12.56
C LEU A 223 -5.01 -11.33 12.54
N LYS A 224 -5.06 -12.04 11.42
CA LYS A 224 -5.74 -13.34 11.37
C LYS A 224 -5.07 -14.32 12.32
N PRO A 225 -5.85 -15.04 13.16
CA PRO A 225 -5.28 -16.01 14.12
C PRO A 225 -4.37 -17.06 13.45
N GLU A 226 -4.68 -17.43 12.22
CA GLU A 226 -3.95 -18.41 11.44
C GLU A 226 -2.53 -17.94 11.13
N PHE A 227 -2.31 -16.63 10.95
CA PHE A 227 -0.97 -16.08 10.73
C PHE A 227 -0.09 -16.16 11.98
N SER A 228 -0.70 -16.20 13.16
CA SER A 228 0.05 -16.34 14.43
C SER A 228 1.18 -15.30 14.60
N MET A 229 0.86 -14.01 14.41
CA MET A 229 1.84 -12.91 14.50
C MET A 229 2.59 -12.92 15.84
N HIS A 230 1.89 -13.20 16.95
CA HIS A 230 2.52 -13.30 18.28
C HIS A 230 3.56 -14.41 18.29
N GLY A 231 3.21 -15.60 17.77
CA GLY A 231 4.13 -16.74 17.67
C GLY A 231 5.35 -16.43 16.82
N LEU A 232 5.15 -15.70 15.72
CA LEU A 232 6.25 -15.25 14.84
C LEU A 232 7.24 -14.36 15.59
N LEU A 233 6.77 -13.44 16.44
CA LEU A 233 7.62 -12.54 17.22
C LEU A 233 8.29 -13.25 18.41
N ALA A 234 7.57 -14.13 19.08
CA ALA A 234 8.04 -14.80 20.28
C ALA A 234 9.00 -15.96 20.02
N THR A 235 9.07 -16.46 18.77
CA THR A 235 9.98 -17.56 18.43
C THR A 235 11.44 -17.09 18.35
N LEU A 236 12.36 -18.02 18.66
CA LEU A 236 13.80 -17.79 18.54
C LEU A 236 14.26 -17.82 17.06
N TRP A 237 13.47 -18.43 16.20
CA TRP A 237 13.74 -18.47 14.77
C TRP A 237 13.60 -17.08 14.16
N PHE A 238 14.32 -16.79 13.10
CA PHE A 238 14.53 -15.44 12.58
C PHE A 238 13.64 -15.05 11.39
N SER A 239 12.50 -15.72 11.20
CA SER A 239 11.53 -15.36 10.17
C SER A 239 10.85 -14.01 10.46
N GLY A 240 10.42 -13.35 9.40
CA GLY A 240 9.58 -12.16 9.41
C GLY A 240 8.41 -12.28 8.42
N PRO A 241 7.46 -11.34 8.44
CA PRO A 241 6.39 -11.32 7.45
C PRO A 241 6.92 -11.08 6.03
N VAL A 242 6.62 -11.98 5.11
CA VAL A 242 6.76 -11.77 3.67
C VAL A 242 5.39 -11.45 3.09
N VAL A 243 5.31 -10.40 2.29
CA VAL A 243 4.08 -9.88 1.69
C VAL A 243 4.13 -10.15 0.19
N ILE A 244 3.24 -11.01 -0.30
CA ILE A 244 3.07 -11.28 -1.73
C ILE A 244 1.79 -10.58 -2.17
N VAL A 245 1.88 -9.75 -3.22
CA VAL A 245 0.74 -9.00 -3.73
C VAL A 245 0.34 -9.52 -5.11
N ASN A 246 -0.96 -9.78 -5.27
CA ASN A 246 -1.57 -10.29 -6.48
C ASN A 246 -2.64 -9.34 -7.01
N GLY A 247 -2.95 -9.48 -8.30
CA GLY A 247 -4.08 -8.84 -8.97
C GLY A 247 -3.79 -7.44 -9.53
N PRO A 248 -4.82 -6.76 -10.06
CA PRO A 248 -4.67 -5.50 -10.81
C PRO A 248 -4.01 -4.35 -10.03
N VAL A 249 -4.07 -4.39 -8.69
CA VAL A 249 -3.42 -3.38 -7.83
C VAL A 249 -1.93 -3.28 -8.11
N THR A 250 -1.25 -4.40 -8.41
CA THR A 250 0.20 -4.43 -8.62
C THR A 250 0.62 -3.50 -9.75
N LYS A 251 -0.10 -3.54 -10.89
CA LYS A 251 0.12 -2.65 -12.03
C LYS A 251 -0.29 -1.22 -11.70
N ARG A 252 -1.46 -1.04 -11.07
CA ARG A 252 -2.01 0.29 -10.72
C ARG A 252 -1.06 1.11 -9.88
N ILE A 253 -0.39 0.49 -8.88
CA ILE A 253 0.53 1.20 -7.99
C ILE A 253 2.01 1.05 -8.39
N GLY A 254 2.30 0.41 -9.53
CA GLY A 254 3.63 0.27 -10.09
C GLY A 254 4.56 -0.63 -9.26
N MET A 255 4.06 -1.76 -8.74
CA MET A 255 4.90 -2.76 -8.09
C MET A 255 5.83 -3.45 -9.08
N ASN A 256 6.97 -3.92 -8.60
CA ASN A 256 7.92 -4.69 -9.38
C ASN A 256 7.75 -6.20 -9.11
N TRP A 257 7.54 -6.96 -10.18
CA TRP A 257 7.57 -8.43 -10.20
C TRP A 257 8.67 -8.98 -11.13
N ALA A 258 9.35 -8.12 -11.87
CA ALA A 258 10.37 -8.46 -12.85
C ALA A 258 11.79 -8.45 -12.25
N GLY A 259 12.78 -8.02 -13.00
CA GLY A 259 14.18 -7.99 -12.55
C GLY A 259 14.33 -7.30 -11.18
N ASN A 260 15.07 -7.94 -10.28
CA ASN A 260 15.30 -7.49 -8.91
C ASN A 260 14.02 -7.35 -8.05
N ALA A 261 12.97 -8.16 -8.34
CA ALA A 261 11.69 -8.10 -7.63
C ALA A 261 11.82 -8.24 -6.11
N LEU A 262 12.75 -9.06 -5.64
CA LEU A 262 13.03 -9.31 -4.21
C LEU A 262 14.04 -8.32 -3.61
N GLY A 263 14.56 -7.40 -4.41
CA GLY A 263 15.58 -6.44 -4.00
C GLY A 263 15.06 -5.00 -3.89
N GLN A 264 16.02 -4.07 -3.83
CA GLN A 264 15.76 -2.63 -3.70
C GLN A 264 15.34 -2.00 -5.04
N GLY A 265 14.86 -0.74 -5.00
CA GLY A 265 14.65 0.11 -6.19
C GLY A 265 13.19 0.41 -6.49
N ASN A 266 12.24 -0.45 -6.10
CA ASN A 266 10.82 -0.17 -6.25
C ASN A 266 10.23 0.38 -4.96
N ARG A 267 9.63 1.58 -5.03
CA ARG A 267 9.09 2.25 -3.84
C ARG A 267 7.92 1.50 -3.22
N ALA A 268 7.00 0.96 -4.01
CA ALA A 268 5.85 0.23 -3.50
C ALA A 268 6.29 -1.05 -2.76
N ASN A 269 7.14 -1.88 -3.41
CA ASN A 269 7.69 -3.09 -2.79
C ASN A 269 8.41 -2.75 -1.46
N ALA A 270 9.28 -1.75 -1.47
CA ALA A 270 10.07 -1.40 -0.30
C ALA A 270 9.22 -0.85 0.85
N THR A 271 8.29 0.07 0.57
CA THR A 271 7.62 0.81 1.63
C THR A 271 6.38 0.11 2.19
N ILE A 272 5.69 -0.74 1.43
CA ILE A 272 4.54 -1.52 1.91
C ILE A 272 4.99 -2.52 2.97
N GLY A 273 6.02 -3.32 2.69
CA GLY A 273 6.56 -4.27 3.67
C GLY A 273 7.08 -3.57 4.92
N ARG A 274 7.77 -2.42 4.75
CA ARG A 274 8.27 -1.62 5.87
C ARG A 274 7.15 -1.03 6.72
N ALA A 275 6.04 -0.59 6.11
CA ALA A 275 4.90 -0.06 6.85
C ALA A 275 4.29 -1.11 7.78
N LEU A 276 4.13 -2.36 7.31
CA LEU A 276 3.70 -3.49 8.15
C LEU A 276 4.65 -3.68 9.34
N GLN A 277 5.96 -3.70 9.11
CA GLN A 277 6.95 -3.88 10.18
C GLN A 277 6.94 -2.73 11.18
N LEU A 278 6.80 -1.47 10.73
CA LEU A 278 6.70 -0.31 11.62
C LEU A 278 5.42 -0.33 12.47
N VAL A 279 4.28 -0.79 11.92
CA VAL A 279 3.05 -0.97 12.72
C VAL A 279 3.26 -2.02 13.80
N ILE A 280 3.84 -3.17 13.47
CA ILE A 280 4.15 -4.23 14.44
C ILE A 280 5.06 -3.69 15.55
N ARG A 281 6.08 -2.91 15.18
CA ARG A 281 7.04 -2.32 16.11
C ARG A 281 6.41 -1.23 16.97
N ASN A 282 5.76 -0.23 16.35
CA ASN A 282 5.37 1.01 17.01
C ASN A 282 4.01 0.91 17.71
N VAL A 283 3.07 0.15 17.16
CA VAL A 283 1.76 -0.08 17.76
C VAL A 283 1.77 -1.34 18.60
N GLY A 284 2.30 -2.44 18.08
CA GLY A 284 2.34 -3.73 18.77
C GLY A 284 3.44 -3.85 19.83
N GLY A 285 4.51 -3.07 19.74
CA GLY A 285 5.66 -3.20 20.62
C GLY A 285 6.60 -4.35 20.27
N GLY A 286 6.51 -4.88 19.05
CA GLY A 286 7.37 -5.96 18.55
C GLY A 286 8.80 -5.47 18.28
N ARG A 287 9.55 -5.17 19.32
CA ARG A 287 10.91 -4.63 19.24
C ARG A 287 11.95 -5.71 19.45
N PRO A 288 13.09 -5.65 18.70
CA PRO A 288 14.24 -6.53 18.91
C PRO A 288 14.74 -6.47 20.37
N GLN A 289 15.17 -7.63 20.89
CA GLN A 289 15.64 -7.83 22.26
C GLN A 289 14.57 -7.69 23.35
N GLU A 290 13.37 -7.28 23.00
CA GLU A 290 12.18 -7.28 23.88
C GLU A 290 11.31 -8.52 23.56
N ILE A 291 10.20 -8.33 22.84
CA ILE A 291 9.30 -9.41 22.45
C ILE A 291 9.69 -10.03 21.10
N ASP A 292 10.34 -9.31 20.20
CA ASP A 292 10.98 -9.94 19.04
C ASP A 292 12.21 -10.71 19.50
N ARG A 293 12.02 -12.03 19.65
CA ARG A 293 13.01 -12.95 20.24
C ARG A 293 13.95 -13.56 19.21
N SER A 294 13.89 -13.13 17.96
CA SER A 294 14.80 -13.65 16.91
C SER A 294 16.26 -13.61 17.36
N ILE A 295 16.94 -14.76 17.34
CA ILE A 295 18.35 -14.84 17.74
C ILE A 295 19.27 -14.09 16.75
N LEU A 296 19.02 -14.27 15.45
CA LEU A 296 19.84 -13.66 14.40
C LEU A 296 19.10 -12.53 13.66
N GLY A 297 17.80 -12.68 13.47
CA GLY A 297 17.05 -11.85 12.53
C GLY A 297 17.45 -12.12 11.08
N ASN A 298 16.87 -11.37 10.14
CA ASN A 298 17.25 -11.37 8.74
C ASN A 298 16.92 -10.00 8.12
N PRO A 299 17.55 -9.61 6.99
CA PRO A 299 17.29 -8.32 6.33
C PRO A 299 15.82 -8.12 5.91
N GLY A 300 15.07 -9.19 5.63
CA GLY A 300 13.64 -9.12 5.33
C GLY A 300 12.77 -8.60 6.49
N LYS A 301 13.30 -8.49 7.70
CA LYS A 301 12.61 -7.87 8.83
C LYS A 301 12.59 -6.34 8.78
N TYR A 302 13.34 -5.70 7.89
CA TYR A 302 13.12 -4.28 7.55
C TYR A 302 11.94 -4.13 6.61
N THR A 303 11.91 -4.95 5.56
CA THR A 303 10.87 -4.99 4.53
C THR A 303 11.01 -6.25 3.70
N PHE A 304 9.91 -6.93 3.42
CA PHE A 304 9.90 -8.04 2.47
C PHE A 304 8.54 -8.07 1.78
N CYS A 305 8.43 -7.36 0.65
CA CYS A 305 7.19 -7.29 -0.12
C CYS A 305 7.52 -7.29 -1.60
N PHE A 306 6.80 -8.08 -2.38
CA PHE A 306 6.92 -8.14 -3.83
C PHE A 306 5.58 -8.52 -4.48
N ALA A 307 5.47 -8.26 -5.77
CA ALA A 307 4.33 -8.70 -6.57
C ALA A 307 4.65 -10.02 -7.28
N GLU A 308 3.66 -10.89 -7.44
CA GLU A 308 3.75 -12.05 -8.32
C GLU A 308 3.67 -11.63 -9.79
N ASP A 309 4.44 -12.28 -10.66
CA ASP A 309 4.33 -12.12 -12.12
C ASP A 309 3.10 -12.88 -12.66
N GLU A 310 2.08 -12.11 -12.98
CA GLU A 310 0.82 -12.59 -13.57
C GLU A 310 0.71 -12.28 -15.08
N ALA A 311 1.84 -11.96 -15.75
CA ALA A 311 1.80 -11.54 -17.16
C ALA A 311 1.45 -12.68 -18.11
N ASP A 312 1.77 -13.92 -17.73
CA ASP A 312 1.45 -15.11 -18.53
C ASP A 312 -0.02 -15.53 -18.27
N PRO A 313 -0.91 -15.55 -19.28
CA PRO A 313 -2.30 -15.92 -19.09
C PRO A 313 -2.52 -17.38 -18.67
N ASP A 314 -1.58 -18.28 -19.00
CA ASP A 314 -1.64 -19.70 -18.66
C ASP A 314 -1.22 -19.97 -17.22
N TRP A 315 -0.55 -19.00 -16.58
CA TRP A 315 -0.20 -19.10 -15.17
C TRP A 315 -1.43 -18.92 -14.27
N VAL A 316 -1.59 -19.83 -13.33
CA VAL A 316 -2.57 -19.68 -12.22
C VAL A 316 -1.89 -18.94 -11.09
N PRO A 317 -2.23 -17.67 -10.81
CA PRO A 317 -1.57 -16.91 -9.73
C PRO A 317 -1.85 -17.50 -8.35
N LEU A 318 -1.01 -17.15 -7.37
CA LEU A 318 -1.10 -17.66 -6.00
C LEU A 318 -2.49 -17.39 -5.37
N ASN A 319 -3.03 -16.20 -5.54
CA ASN A 319 -4.35 -15.86 -4.98
C ASN A 319 -5.45 -16.74 -5.57
N VAL A 320 -5.41 -17.05 -6.87
CA VAL A 320 -6.39 -17.94 -7.53
C VAL A 320 -6.22 -19.38 -7.02
N ALA A 321 -4.96 -19.87 -6.90
CA ALA A 321 -4.68 -21.17 -6.30
C ALA A 321 -5.15 -21.28 -4.83
N ARG A 322 -5.28 -20.13 -4.15
CA ARG A 322 -5.80 -20.03 -2.78
C ARG A 322 -7.30 -19.74 -2.70
N GLY A 323 -8.03 -19.82 -3.82
CA GLY A 323 -9.49 -19.76 -3.86
C GLY A 323 -10.09 -18.38 -4.13
N HIS A 324 -9.27 -17.35 -4.41
CA HIS A 324 -9.79 -16.04 -4.82
C HIS A 324 -10.13 -16.01 -6.31
N ALA A 325 -11.07 -15.18 -6.70
CA ALA A 325 -11.42 -15.02 -8.11
C ALA A 325 -10.26 -14.37 -8.91
N ARG A 326 -10.08 -14.79 -10.15
CA ARG A 326 -9.11 -14.14 -11.04
C ARG A 326 -9.44 -12.65 -11.20
N GLY A 327 -8.47 -11.79 -11.06
CA GLY A 327 -8.65 -10.33 -11.11
C GLY A 327 -8.95 -9.69 -9.74
N THR A 328 -9.12 -10.46 -8.67
CA THR A 328 -9.17 -9.93 -7.31
C THR A 328 -7.77 -9.52 -6.86
N SER A 329 -7.64 -8.32 -6.31
CA SER A 329 -6.39 -7.88 -5.69
C SER A 329 -6.29 -8.42 -4.27
N THR A 330 -5.17 -9.06 -3.94
CA THR A 330 -4.96 -9.69 -2.63
C THR A 330 -3.54 -9.47 -2.09
N VAL A 331 -3.43 -9.58 -0.79
CA VAL A 331 -2.17 -9.76 -0.07
C VAL A 331 -2.14 -11.17 0.48
N THR A 332 -1.02 -11.86 0.28
CA THR A 332 -0.75 -13.14 0.96
C THR A 332 0.47 -12.98 1.86
N LEU A 333 0.33 -13.34 3.14
CA LEU A 333 1.41 -13.31 4.12
C LEU A 333 1.98 -14.70 4.37
N PHE A 334 3.31 -14.72 4.53
CA PHE A 334 4.10 -15.91 4.81
C PHE A 334 5.16 -15.61 5.87
N HIS A 335 5.47 -16.56 6.74
CA HIS A 335 6.60 -16.45 7.67
C HIS A 335 7.90 -16.78 6.94
N GLY A 336 8.66 -15.78 6.52
CA GLY A 336 9.82 -16.01 5.68
C GLY A 336 11.15 -15.61 6.29
N ASP A 337 12.15 -16.36 5.91
CA ASP A 337 13.57 -16.14 6.25
C ASP A 337 14.24 -15.28 5.16
N GLY A 338 15.50 -15.49 4.92
CA GLY A 338 16.22 -14.88 3.81
C GLY A 338 15.99 -15.60 2.48
N VAL A 339 16.43 -14.95 1.41
CA VAL A 339 16.41 -15.50 0.04
C VAL A 339 17.62 -16.41 -0.17
N HIS A 340 17.37 -17.61 -0.68
CA HIS A 340 18.40 -18.55 -1.11
C HIS A 340 18.28 -18.78 -2.62
N GLY A 341 19.33 -18.45 -3.37
CA GLY A 341 19.36 -18.61 -4.83
C GLY A 341 19.47 -20.07 -5.25
N VAL A 342 18.79 -20.41 -6.33
CA VAL A 342 18.89 -21.72 -7.00
C VAL A 342 19.41 -21.52 -8.41
N CYS A 343 20.50 -22.18 -8.77
CA CYS A 343 21.06 -22.16 -10.10
C CYS A 343 20.91 -23.55 -10.73
N ASP A 344 20.14 -23.64 -11.81
CA ASP A 344 20.10 -24.82 -12.65
C ASP A 344 20.12 -24.42 -14.14
N GLN A 345 21.29 -24.46 -14.72
CA GLN A 345 21.50 -24.09 -16.12
C GLN A 345 21.50 -25.31 -17.07
N ARG A 346 21.18 -26.51 -16.58
CA ARG A 346 21.31 -27.74 -17.36
C ARG A 346 20.02 -28.49 -17.61
N SER A 347 19.07 -28.47 -16.66
CA SER A 347 17.78 -29.14 -16.84
C SER A 347 17.03 -28.57 -18.03
N ARG A 348 16.42 -29.45 -18.83
CA ARG A 348 15.62 -29.10 -20.01
C ARG A 348 14.30 -29.86 -20.04
N ASP A 349 14.00 -30.58 -18.97
CA ASP A 349 12.73 -31.28 -18.75
C ASP A 349 12.22 -31.02 -17.32
N PRO A 350 10.90 -31.10 -17.11
CA PRO A 350 10.27 -30.84 -15.83
C PRO A 350 10.76 -31.69 -14.68
N GLU A 351 11.01 -32.95 -14.89
CA GLU A 351 11.38 -33.92 -13.86
C GLU A 351 12.78 -33.63 -13.35
N SER A 352 13.73 -33.36 -14.27
CA SER A 352 15.10 -32.98 -13.92
C SER A 352 15.13 -31.67 -13.15
N LEU A 353 14.39 -30.66 -13.64
CA LEU A 353 14.32 -29.37 -12.96
C LEU A 353 13.68 -29.50 -11.58
N SER A 354 12.57 -30.25 -11.45
CA SER A 354 11.91 -30.46 -10.15
C SER A 354 12.85 -31.12 -9.14
N ARG A 355 13.63 -32.12 -9.55
CA ARG A 355 14.65 -32.76 -8.69
C ARG A 355 15.75 -31.77 -8.27
N SER A 356 16.19 -30.92 -9.19
CA SER A 356 17.21 -29.92 -8.91
C SER A 356 16.70 -28.86 -7.91
N LEU A 357 15.51 -28.33 -8.11
CA LEU A 357 14.87 -27.39 -7.19
C LEU A 357 14.63 -28.03 -5.81
N ALA A 358 14.22 -29.30 -5.77
CA ALA A 358 13.99 -30.05 -4.54
C ALA A 358 15.26 -30.18 -3.68
N LEU A 359 16.45 -30.24 -4.26
CA LEU A 359 17.72 -30.28 -3.49
C LEU A 359 17.87 -29.01 -2.64
N THR A 360 17.59 -27.84 -3.20
CA THR A 360 17.63 -26.58 -2.45
C THR A 360 16.49 -26.48 -1.44
N LEU A 361 15.27 -26.88 -1.80
CA LEU A 361 14.14 -26.92 -0.88
C LEU A 361 14.39 -27.81 0.34
N TRP A 362 15.16 -28.92 0.18
CA TRP A 362 15.57 -29.76 1.31
C TRP A 362 16.51 -29.06 2.28
N SER A 363 17.26 -28.05 1.86
CA SER A 363 18.16 -27.28 2.74
C SER A 363 17.43 -26.33 3.69
N VAL A 364 16.16 -26.02 3.43
CA VAL A 364 15.37 -25.13 4.30
C VAL A 364 15.30 -25.70 5.71
N CYS A 365 15.58 -24.86 6.70
CA CYS A 365 15.78 -25.20 8.10
C CYS A 365 16.96 -26.13 8.33
N HIS A 366 16.89 -27.36 7.87
CA HIS A 366 17.97 -28.36 7.92
C HIS A 366 17.67 -29.51 6.94
N PRO A 367 18.69 -30.03 6.19
CA PRO A 367 18.50 -31.05 5.15
C PRO A 367 17.95 -32.39 5.65
N LYS A 368 18.03 -32.67 6.94
CA LYS A 368 17.53 -33.92 7.54
C LYS A 368 16.29 -33.74 8.41
N LEU A 369 15.80 -32.52 8.55
CA LEU A 369 14.54 -32.24 9.24
C LEU A 369 13.40 -32.16 8.23
N ALA A 370 12.31 -32.85 8.51
CA ALA A 370 11.10 -32.88 7.73
C ALA A 370 9.94 -32.28 8.53
N GLN A 371 9.04 -31.55 7.88
CA GLN A 371 7.81 -31.00 8.48
C GLN A 371 8.04 -29.94 9.58
N TRP A 372 9.23 -29.35 9.64
CA TRP A 372 9.61 -28.29 10.59
C TRP A 372 9.59 -26.88 9.96
N SER A 373 9.35 -26.83 8.68
CA SER A 373 9.43 -25.58 7.91
C SER A 373 8.46 -25.59 6.76
N HIS A 374 8.22 -24.43 6.19
CA HIS A 374 7.61 -24.27 4.86
C HIS A 374 8.54 -23.46 3.95
N ALA A 375 8.16 -23.35 2.68
CA ALA A 375 8.96 -22.59 1.72
C ALA A 375 8.08 -21.93 0.67
N ILE A 376 8.59 -20.83 0.13
CA ILE A 376 8.16 -20.28 -1.15
C ILE A 376 9.24 -20.62 -2.16
N LEU A 377 8.87 -21.26 -3.27
CA LEU A 377 9.68 -21.32 -4.47
C LEU A 377 9.29 -20.11 -5.34
N VAL A 378 10.21 -19.18 -5.52
CA VAL A 378 10.08 -18.08 -6.47
C VAL A 378 10.68 -18.55 -7.80
N LEU A 379 9.79 -18.91 -8.72
CA LEU A 379 10.14 -19.48 -10.01
C LEU A 379 10.37 -18.35 -11.02
N SER A 380 11.58 -18.30 -11.59
CA SER A 380 11.89 -17.33 -12.64
C SER A 380 11.17 -17.66 -13.94
N PRO A 381 11.03 -16.67 -14.85
CA PRO A 381 10.47 -16.91 -16.18
C PRO A 381 11.19 -18.04 -16.95
N ASP A 382 12.52 -18.05 -16.94
CA ASP A 382 13.30 -19.07 -17.68
C ASP A 382 13.06 -20.50 -17.17
N HIS A 383 12.97 -20.71 -15.85
CA HIS A 383 12.64 -22.01 -15.29
C HIS A 383 11.18 -22.39 -15.51
N TYR A 384 10.27 -21.42 -15.44
CA TYR A 384 8.86 -21.64 -15.78
C TYR A 384 8.68 -22.06 -17.24
N ASP A 385 9.43 -21.47 -18.17
CA ASP A 385 9.37 -21.81 -19.60
C ASP A 385 9.69 -23.28 -19.88
N ILE A 386 10.59 -23.89 -19.09
CA ILE A 386 10.88 -25.34 -19.19
C ILE A 386 9.63 -26.17 -18.87
N TYR A 387 8.90 -25.81 -17.81
CA TYR A 387 7.66 -26.46 -17.45
C TYR A 387 6.57 -26.21 -18.50
N LYS A 388 6.42 -24.96 -18.91
CA LYS A 388 5.38 -24.52 -19.88
C LYS A 388 5.56 -25.23 -21.23
N GLN A 389 6.78 -25.35 -21.74
CA GLN A 389 7.08 -26.05 -22.99
C GLN A 389 6.72 -27.53 -22.94
N ALA A 390 6.73 -28.16 -21.77
CA ALA A 390 6.27 -29.51 -21.55
C ALA A 390 4.76 -29.62 -21.25
N GLY A 391 4.03 -28.51 -21.27
CA GLY A 391 2.60 -28.47 -21.01
C GLY A 391 2.23 -28.50 -19.51
N TRP A 392 3.19 -28.25 -18.61
CA TRP A 392 2.94 -28.24 -17.17
C TRP A 392 2.44 -26.87 -16.72
N GLY A 393 1.25 -26.84 -16.14
CA GLY A 393 0.74 -25.71 -15.38
C GLY A 393 1.10 -25.81 -13.90
N ARG A 394 0.55 -24.93 -13.08
CA ARG A 394 0.80 -24.88 -11.61
C ARG A 394 0.61 -26.24 -10.93
N GLY A 395 -0.48 -26.96 -11.25
CA GLY A 395 -0.81 -28.22 -10.60
C GLY A 395 0.24 -29.30 -10.86
N GLU A 396 0.67 -29.45 -12.12
CA GLU A 396 1.70 -30.40 -12.52
C GLU A 396 3.07 -30.04 -11.92
N ILE A 397 3.42 -28.75 -11.88
CA ILE A 397 4.66 -28.25 -11.25
C ILE A 397 4.67 -28.60 -9.76
N GLU A 398 3.59 -28.27 -9.04
CA GLU A 398 3.48 -28.60 -7.62
C GLU A 398 3.54 -30.10 -7.39
N ALA A 399 2.83 -30.92 -8.17
CA ALA A 399 2.88 -32.37 -8.07
C ALA A 399 4.28 -32.93 -8.34
N GLY A 400 4.98 -32.45 -9.37
CA GLY A 400 6.35 -32.84 -9.68
C GLY A 400 7.34 -32.49 -8.57
N LEU A 401 7.22 -31.30 -8.00
CA LEU A 401 8.03 -30.88 -6.86
C LEU A 401 7.76 -31.75 -5.62
N TRP A 402 6.47 -32.06 -5.31
CA TRP A 402 6.12 -32.93 -4.21
C TRP A 402 6.69 -34.34 -4.37
N GLN A 403 6.71 -34.92 -5.57
CA GLN A 403 7.36 -36.20 -5.83
C GLN A 403 8.88 -36.13 -5.64
N ALA A 404 9.51 -35.06 -6.13
CA ALA A 404 10.95 -34.84 -5.98
C ALA A 404 11.37 -34.57 -4.53
N LEU A 405 10.47 -34.11 -3.68
CA LEU A 405 10.70 -33.81 -2.27
C LEU A 405 10.55 -35.04 -1.35
N LYS A 406 10.24 -36.22 -1.87
CA LYS A 406 10.20 -37.46 -1.07
C LYS A 406 11.60 -38.06 -0.91
N ARG A 407 11.96 -38.36 0.32
CA ARG A 407 13.24 -39.06 0.62
C ARG A 407 13.04 -40.27 1.52
N PRO A 408 13.88 -41.34 1.36
CA PRO A 408 13.89 -42.45 2.30
C PRO A 408 14.23 -41.96 3.71
N GLY A 409 13.45 -42.33 4.69
CA GLY A 409 13.68 -41.95 6.09
C GLY A 409 15.04 -42.38 6.61
N ARG A 410 15.57 -43.53 6.16
CA ARG A 410 16.94 -44.02 6.50
C ARG A 410 18.06 -43.01 6.22
N ASP A 411 17.86 -42.09 5.26
CA ASP A 411 18.84 -41.05 4.92
C ASP A 411 18.69 -39.82 5.82
N LEU A 412 17.54 -39.69 6.47
CA LEU A 412 17.14 -38.53 7.27
C LEU A 412 17.26 -38.74 8.77
N VAL A 413 17.24 -39.99 9.26
CA VAL A 413 17.28 -40.30 10.70
C VAL A 413 18.54 -39.76 11.37
N ARG A 414 18.47 -39.48 12.67
CA ARG A 414 19.61 -39.05 13.50
C ARG A 414 20.78 -40.02 13.33
N GLY A 415 21.96 -39.47 13.19
CA GLY A 415 23.21 -40.24 12.98
C GLY A 415 23.46 -40.68 11.54
N ALA A 416 22.51 -40.72 10.64
CA ALA A 416 22.73 -41.06 9.25
C ALA A 416 23.71 -40.10 8.60
N SER A 417 24.62 -40.60 7.77
CA SER A 417 25.71 -39.85 7.12
C SER A 417 26.64 -39.12 8.10
N GLY A 418 26.73 -39.56 9.36
CA GLY A 418 27.56 -38.95 10.39
C GLY A 418 27.02 -37.64 10.97
N VAL A 419 25.78 -37.24 10.63
CA VAL A 419 25.13 -36.05 11.11
C VAL A 419 24.20 -36.38 12.28
N ALA A 420 24.50 -35.82 13.45
CA ALA A 420 23.72 -36.09 14.68
C ALA A 420 22.25 -35.68 14.59
N GLU A 421 21.95 -34.55 13.90
CA GLU A 421 20.59 -34.09 13.69
C GLU A 421 19.83 -34.97 12.70
N GLY A 422 18.51 -34.99 12.81
CA GLY A 422 17.60 -35.72 11.93
C GLY A 422 16.28 -36.09 12.55
N ILE A 423 15.45 -36.76 11.76
CA ILE A 423 14.15 -37.27 12.22
C ILE A 423 14.32 -38.46 13.15
N ASP A 424 13.24 -38.90 13.80
CA ASP A 424 13.27 -40.05 14.70
C ASP A 424 13.60 -41.34 13.92
N PRO A 425 14.43 -42.23 14.47
CA PRO A 425 14.77 -43.50 13.85
C PRO A 425 13.61 -44.42 13.50
N SER A 426 12.45 -44.28 14.17
CA SER A 426 11.23 -45.03 13.82
C SER A 426 10.74 -44.83 12.40
N HIS A 427 11.07 -43.63 11.78
CA HIS A 427 10.72 -43.33 10.39
C HIS A 427 11.68 -43.85 9.34
N ALA A 428 12.68 -44.66 9.72
CA ALA A 428 13.73 -45.12 8.80
C ALA A 428 13.22 -45.89 7.56
N ASN A 429 12.08 -46.59 7.69
CA ASN A 429 11.50 -47.38 6.60
C ASN A 429 10.40 -46.67 5.81
N GLU A 430 10.17 -45.40 6.06
CA GLU A 430 9.12 -44.60 5.42
C GLU A 430 9.74 -43.75 4.29
N LEU A 431 8.87 -43.33 3.35
CA LEU A 431 9.11 -42.19 2.48
C LEU A 431 8.60 -40.93 3.18
N VAL A 432 9.49 -39.99 3.39
CA VAL A 432 9.23 -38.77 4.18
C VAL A 432 9.13 -37.57 3.28
N ASP A 433 8.05 -36.81 3.42
CA ASP A 433 7.85 -35.53 2.76
C ASP A 433 8.58 -34.40 3.52
N LYS A 434 9.21 -33.48 2.77
CA LYS A 434 9.93 -32.34 3.38
C LYS A 434 8.99 -31.41 4.14
N PHE A 435 7.84 -31.10 3.57
CA PHE A 435 6.88 -30.15 4.11
C PHE A 435 5.55 -30.83 4.45
N HIS A 436 4.76 -30.21 5.31
CA HIS A 436 3.35 -30.56 5.45
C HIS A 436 2.56 -30.19 4.18
N PRO A 437 1.42 -30.84 3.90
CA PRO A 437 0.53 -30.44 2.82
C PRO A 437 0.22 -28.91 2.88
N GLY A 438 0.37 -28.21 1.75
CA GLY A 438 0.26 -26.75 1.66
C GLY A 438 1.47 -25.97 2.16
N GLY A 439 2.54 -26.63 2.63
CA GLY A 439 3.76 -25.98 3.14
C GLY A 439 4.75 -25.54 2.06
N LEU A 440 4.48 -25.83 0.80
CA LEU A 440 5.23 -25.32 -0.35
C LEU A 440 4.32 -24.40 -1.17
N LEU A 441 4.71 -23.14 -1.31
CA LEU A 441 4.09 -22.20 -2.22
C LEU A 441 4.97 -22.03 -3.45
N VAL A 442 4.36 -21.96 -4.62
CA VAL A 442 5.06 -21.63 -5.87
C VAL A 442 4.55 -20.28 -6.37
N VAL A 443 5.44 -19.34 -6.61
CA VAL A 443 5.11 -18.02 -7.16
C VAL A 443 6.05 -17.69 -8.30
N ARG A 444 5.61 -16.87 -9.24
CA ARG A 444 6.48 -16.37 -10.31
C ARG A 444 6.94 -14.97 -10.00
N ALA A 445 8.24 -14.72 -10.14
CA ALA A 445 8.83 -13.37 -10.15
C ALA A 445 10.24 -13.43 -10.72
N GLY A 446 10.77 -12.28 -11.11
CA GLY A 446 12.12 -12.15 -11.63
C GLY A 446 12.13 -11.80 -13.12
N ALA A 447 13.33 -11.77 -13.70
CA ALA A 447 13.56 -11.56 -15.12
C ALA A 447 14.20 -12.80 -15.75
N SER A 448 14.10 -12.90 -17.07
CA SER A 448 14.83 -13.88 -17.85
C SER A 448 16.30 -13.52 -17.97
N GLY A 449 17.14 -14.52 -18.24
CA GLY A 449 18.54 -14.34 -18.57
C GLY A 449 19.54 -15.05 -17.66
N GLY A 450 19.18 -16.17 -17.02
CA GLY A 450 20.14 -16.84 -16.17
C GLY A 450 19.78 -18.21 -15.65
N LEU A 451 18.56 -18.70 -15.86
CA LEU A 451 18.06 -19.95 -15.28
C LEU A 451 18.34 -20.01 -13.77
N PHE A 452 17.92 -18.95 -13.08
CA PHE A 452 17.99 -18.81 -11.63
C PHE A 452 16.60 -18.69 -11.04
N SER A 453 16.34 -19.41 -9.98
CA SER A 453 15.15 -19.26 -9.12
C SER A 453 15.57 -18.97 -7.70
N ALA A 454 14.63 -18.78 -6.80
CA ALA A 454 14.95 -18.58 -5.39
C ALA A 454 14.02 -19.39 -4.49
N VAL A 455 14.52 -19.75 -3.32
CA VAL A 455 13.76 -20.33 -2.22
C VAL A 455 13.76 -19.32 -1.08
N ILE A 456 12.58 -19.05 -0.52
CA ILE A 456 12.40 -18.33 0.74
C ILE A 456 11.94 -19.38 1.74
N GLY A 457 12.82 -19.77 2.66
CA GLY A 457 12.45 -20.66 3.76
C GLY A 457 11.55 -19.96 4.76
N GLY A 458 10.89 -20.75 5.58
CA GLY A 458 10.07 -20.20 6.65
C GLY A 458 9.89 -21.19 7.79
N TRP A 459 9.61 -20.65 8.97
CA TRP A 459 9.35 -21.43 10.16
C TRP A 459 7.87 -21.75 10.28
N THR A 460 7.56 -22.96 10.81
CA THR A 460 6.21 -23.32 11.18
C THR A 460 6.02 -23.18 12.70
N ALA A 461 5.10 -22.36 13.15
CA ALA A 461 4.60 -22.52 14.50
C ALA A 461 3.82 -23.85 14.53
N GLN A 462 4.35 -24.85 15.21
CA GLN A 462 3.63 -26.11 15.38
C GLN A 462 2.32 -25.84 16.16
N ARG A 463 1.23 -25.66 15.43
CA ARG A 463 -0.10 -25.85 16.00
C ARG A 463 -0.40 -27.34 16.04
N ARG A 464 -1.19 -27.76 17.00
CA ARG A 464 -1.63 -29.18 17.19
C ARG A 464 -2.21 -29.84 15.93
N ASN A 465 -2.55 -29.09 14.88
CA ASN A 465 -3.23 -29.56 13.68
C ASN A 465 -2.42 -29.40 12.38
N SER A 466 -1.11 -29.14 12.41
CA SER A 466 -0.25 -29.08 11.22
C SER A 466 -0.69 -28.05 10.16
N GLU A 467 -1.45 -27.03 10.52
CA GLU A 467 -1.92 -26.03 9.58
C GLU A 467 -0.81 -25.07 9.19
N VAL A 468 -0.67 -24.85 7.90
CA VAL A 468 0.30 -23.92 7.32
C VAL A 468 -0.15 -22.49 7.59
N GLN A 469 0.76 -21.66 8.12
CA GLN A 469 0.49 -20.29 8.54
C GLN A 469 0.62 -19.29 7.37
N VAL A 470 -0.13 -19.58 6.31
CA VAL A 470 -0.24 -18.71 5.16
C VAL A 470 -1.64 -18.15 5.11
N VAL A 471 -1.78 -16.85 5.10
CA VAL A 471 -3.08 -16.19 5.07
C VAL A 471 -3.16 -15.25 3.88
N SER A 472 -4.34 -15.17 3.27
CA SER A 472 -4.63 -14.22 2.21
C SER A 472 -5.76 -13.29 2.64
N GLN A 473 -5.68 -12.03 2.19
CA GLN A 473 -6.67 -10.99 2.43
C GLN A 473 -6.92 -10.23 1.13
N GLU A 474 -8.19 -10.03 0.81
CA GLU A 474 -8.57 -9.16 -0.30
C GLU A 474 -8.29 -7.69 0.05
N ILE A 475 -7.85 -6.94 -0.95
CA ILE A 475 -7.56 -5.51 -0.81
C ILE A 475 -8.85 -4.76 -1.10
N GLY A 476 -9.41 -4.13 -0.06
CA GLY A 476 -10.56 -3.24 -0.17
C GLY A 476 -10.23 -1.96 -0.96
N THR A 477 -11.27 -1.27 -1.41
CA THR A 477 -11.18 0.03 -2.09
C THR A 477 -11.10 1.18 -1.09
#